data_d25629197743f21f94eb9dd8b6672d47
#
_entry.id   d25629197743f21f94eb9dd8b6672d47
#
_cell.length_a   1.000
_cell.length_b   1.000
_cell.length_c   1.000
_cell.angle_alpha   90.00
_cell.angle_beta   90.00
_cell.angle_gamma   90.00
#
_symmetry.space_group_name_H-M   'P 1'
#
loop_
_entity.id
_entity.type
_entity.pdbx_description
1 polymer ?
#
loop_
_entity_poly.entity_id
_entity_poly.type
_entity_poly.pdbx_seq_one_letter_code
_entity_poly.pdbx_strand_id
1 'polypeptide(L)'
;ILDLREFPDDPYGNRVVHDIQTILDDPEVGYVAECMGGVNPAYQFVRSCLEAGKSVATSNKQLVAEKGDILLQVAKEHHVNFFFEASVGGAIPIIRPLHTCLAANDISEVAGILNGTTNFILEKMFCDKMKFADALALAQKLGYAERDPSADVDGEDACRKICILSSLVFEKHVYPECVYTKGIRDISLEDVQLAQSFGCAVKLIGAVKRLEDGKILPTVMPMLVPFESSLLSHVNGVFNAVMVWGDGIDKTMFYGRGAGKLPTASAVLGDIIDEIKQTDTVLSQTWACLLYTSPSP
;
A
#
# COMPACT_ATOMS: atom_id res chain seq x y z
N ILE A 1 24.82 -5.60 -1.77
CA ILE A 1 23.54 -6.26 -1.37
C ILE A 1 23.67 -6.66 0.08
N LEU A 2 22.79 -6.19 0.97
CA LEU A 2 22.75 -6.64 2.37
C LEU A 2 21.79 -7.83 2.50
N ASP A 3 22.30 -9.00 2.88
CA ASP A 3 21.48 -10.19 3.19
C ASP A 3 22.26 -11.06 4.19
N LEU A 4 21.54 -11.82 5.03
CA LEU A 4 22.15 -12.75 5.98
C LEU A 4 22.59 -14.09 5.33
N ARG A 5 22.08 -14.35 4.12
CA ARG A 5 22.32 -15.59 3.36
C ARG A 5 23.45 -15.39 2.37
N GLU A 6 24.17 -16.47 2.08
CA GLU A 6 25.13 -16.57 0.99
C GLU A 6 24.43 -16.98 -0.32
N PHE A 7 24.92 -16.48 -1.44
CA PHE A 7 24.41 -16.80 -2.78
C PHE A 7 25.56 -17.17 -3.72
N PRO A 8 26.22 -18.32 -3.49
CA PRO A 8 27.46 -18.69 -4.23
C PRO A 8 27.23 -18.89 -5.73
N ASP A 9 26.03 -19.29 -6.13
CA ASP A 9 25.68 -19.55 -7.54
C ASP A 9 25.05 -18.34 -8.24
N ASP A 10 24.84 -17.21 -7.54
CA ASP A 10 24.29 -16.00 -8.11
C ASP A 10 25.40 -15.12 -8.72
N PRO A 11 25.20 -14.55 -9.93
CA PRO A 11 26.18 -13.65 -10.54
C PRO A 11 26.59 -12.45 -9.67
N TYR A 12 25.77 -12.06 -8.72
CA TYR A 12 26.00 -10.96 -7.79
C TYR A 12 26.34 -11.45 -6.36
N GLY A 13 26.51 -12.75 -6.14
CA GLY A 13 26.81 -13.32 -4.83
C GLY A 13 28.04 -12.69 -4.17
N ASN A 14 29.06 -12.34 -4.96
CA ASN A 14 30.28 -11.65 -4.49
C ASN A 14 30.04 -10.18 -4.03
N ARG A 15 28.85 -9.64 -4.23
CA ARG A 15 28.45 -8.29 -3.76
C ARG A 15 27.60 -8.35 -2.49
N VAL A 16 27.40 -9.52 -1.92
CA VAL A 16 26.64 -9.67 -0.69
C VAL A 16 27.52 -9.30 0.50
N VAL A 17 26.99 -8.47 1.36
CA VAL A 17 27.58 -8.05 2.64
C VAL A 17 26.60 -8.39 3.76
N HIS A 18 27.10 -8.60 4.96
CA HIS A 18 26.29 -9.05 6.11
C HIS A 18 26.16 -8.00 7.20
N ASP A 19 26.85 -6.86 7.03
CA ASP A 19 26.82 -5.74 7.97
C ASP A 19 26.35 -4.47 7.25
N ILE A 20 25.33 -3.84 7.81
CA ILE A 20 24.81 -2.54 7.32
C ILE A 20 25.88 -1.46 7.31
N GLN A 21 26.86 -1.53 8.22
CA GLN A 21 27.93 -0.53 8.30
C GLN A 21 28.72 -0.46 7.01
N THR A 22 28.91 -1.56 6.31
CA THR A 22 29.57 -1.59 4.99
C THR A 22 28.85 -0.70 3.97
N ILE A 23 27.50 -0.64 4.04
CA ILE A 23 26.71 0.23 3.16
C ILE A 23 26.77 1.68 3.63
N LEU A 24 26.71 1.89 4.95
CA LEU A 24 26.69 3.24 5.53
C LEU A 24 28.02 3.96 5.28
N ASP A 25 29.14 3.27 5.38
CA ASP A 25 30.50 3.84 5.22
C ASP A 25 30.91 4.02 3.75
N ASP A 26 30.21 3.39 2.80
CA ASP A 26 30.53 3.51 1.38
C ASP A 26 30.01 4.85 0.79
N PRO A 27 30.89 5.78 0.42
CA PRO A 27 30.48 7.07 -0.13
C PRO A 27 29.93 6.98 -1.55
N GLU A 28 30.13 5.87 -2.27
CA GLU A 28 29.59 5.66 -3.61
C GLU A 28 28.11 5.20 -3.56
N VAL A 29 27.64 4.72 -2.39
CA VAL A 29 26.23 4.37 -2.20
C VAL A 29 25.43 5.60 -1.83
N GLY A 30 24.74 6.20 -2.80
CA GLY A 30 23.81 7.32 -2.58
C GLY A 30 22.35 6.89 -2.39
N TYR A 31 21.97 5.71 -2.90
CA TYR A 31 20.59 5.23 -2.95
C TYR A 31 20.49 3.80 -2.45
N VAL A 32 19.47 3.53 -1.65
CA VAL A 32 19.22 2.20 -1.06
C VAL A 32 17.79 1.75 -1.38
N ALA A 33 17.64 0.52 -1.90
CA ALA A 33 16.35 -0.13 -2.05
C ALA A 33 16.13 -1.08 -0.87
N GLU A 34 15.12 -0.82 -0.04
CA GLU A 34 14.69 -1.69 1.05
C GLU A 34 13.54 -2.59 0.58
N CYS A 35 13.74 -3.90 0.64
CA CYS A 35 12.81 -4.92 0.17
C CYS A 35 12.53 -6.00 1.24
N MET A 36 12.77 -5.70 2.51
CA MET A 36 12.47 -6.58 3.63
C MET A 36 10.97 -6.55 3.97
N GLY A 37 10.54 -7.41 4.84
CA GLY A 37 9.22 -7.38 5.44
C GLY A 37 9.27 -7.02 6.91
N GLY A 38 8.14 -6.57 7.46
CA GLY A 38 8.04 -6.19 8.87
C GLY A 38 8.67 -4.85 9.20
N VAL A 39 8.59 -4.44 10.48
CA VAL A 39 9.13 -3.15 10.95
C VAL A 39 10.57 -3.28 11.41
N ASN A 40 10.90 -4.35 12.10
CA ASN A 40 12.26 -4.60 12.61
C ASN A 40 12.90 -5.78 11.86
N PRO A 41 14.16 -5.67 11.40
CA PRO A 41 15.10 -4.56 11.56
C PRO A 41 14.97 -3.43 10.51
N ALA A 42 14.04 -3.51 9.57
CA ALA A 42 13.90 -2.57 8.46
C ALA A 42 13.91 -1.09 8.89
N TYR A 43 13.18 -0.76 9.96
CA TYR A 43 13.15 0.62 10.50
C TYR A 43 14.53 1.13 10.88
N GLN A 44 15.32 0.30 11.57
CA GLN A 44 16.65 0.70 12.01
C GLN A 44 17.58 0.92 10.82
N PHE A 45 17.55 0.02 9.83
CA PHE A 45 18.40 0.11 8.64
C PHE A 45 18.03 1.30 7.76
N VAL A 46 16.73 1.51 7.50
CA VAL A 46 16.25 2.64 6.71
C VAL A 46 16.61 3.95 7.40
N ARG A 47 16.35 4.05 8.70
CA ARG A 47 16.69 5.25 9.47
C ARG A 47 18.20 5.54 9.42
N SER A 48 19.04 4.53 9.66
CA SER A 48 20.50 4.71 9.60
C SER A 48 21.00 5.15 8.20
N CYS A 49 20.38 4.63 7.12
CA CYS A 49 20.69 5.06 5.76
C CYS A 49 20.34 6.55 5.55
N LEU A 50 19.15 6.96 5.96
CA LEU A 50 18.72 8.36 5.87
C LEU A 50 19.63 9.30 6.69
N GLU A 51 19.96 8.91 7.94
CA GLU A 51 20.90 9.65 8.80
C GLU A 51 22.32 9.72 8.22
N ALA A 52 22.72 8.72 7.43
CA ALA A 52 24.01 8.72 6.70
C ALA A 52 23.97 9.49 5.36
N GLY A 53 22.90 10.21 5.08
CA GLY A 53 22.78 11.01 3.85
C GLY A 53 22.46 10.17 2.60
N LYS A 54 21.84 8.99 2.75
CA LYS A 54 21.48 8.11 1.65
C LYS A 54 19.97 8.08 1.47
N SER A 55 19.47 8.38 0.26
CA SER A 55 18.04 8.27 -0.06
C SER A 55 17.60 6.81 -0.10
N VAL A 56 16.37 6.54 0.32
CA VAL A 56 15.84 5.19 0.42
C VAL A 56 14.51 5.05 -0.33
N ALA A 57 14.40 4.00 -1.13
CA ALA A 57 13.15 3.55 -1.73
C ALA A 57 12.71 2.23 -1.08
N THR A 58 11.46 2.13 -0.62
CA THR A 58 10.95 0.93 0.06
C THR A 58 9.66 0.37 -0.56
N SER A 59 9.53 -0.95 -0.53
CA SER A 59 8.28 -1.67 -0.80
C SER A 59 7.52 -2.09 0.46
N ASN A 60 8.05 -1.77 1.64
CA ASN A 60 7.59 -2.25 2.93
C ASN A 60 6.41 -1.42 3.46
N LYS A 61 5.22 -1.79 3.07
CA LYS A 61 3.98 -1.11 3.48
C LYS A 61 3.78 -1.05 5.00
N GLN A 62 4.24 -2.08 5.74
CA GLN A 62 4.11 -2.08 7.19
C GLN A 62 5.02 -1.02 7.82
N LEU A 63 6.26 -0.93 7.37
CA LEU A 63 7.20 0.11 7.80
C LEU A 63 6.62 1.51 7.56
N VAL A 64 6.12 1.76 6.34
CA VAL A 64 5.57 3.07 5.98
C VAL A 64 4.31 3.40 6.78
N ALA A 65 3.38 2.44 6.96
CA ALA A 65 2.16 2.66 7.73
C ALA A 65 2.41 2.93 9.22
N GLU A 66 3.47 2.35 9.81
CA GLU A 66 3.75 2.46 11.24
C GLU A 66 4.79 3.53 11.60
N LYS A 67 5.69 3.88 10.67
CA LYS A 67 6.86 4.74 10.91
C LYS A 67 7.11 5.79 9.82
N GLY A 68 6.18 5.94 8.88
CA GLY A 68 6.36 6.82 7.73
C GLY A 68 6.58 8.29 8.13
N ASP A 69 5.85 8.78 9.13
CA ASP A 69 6.01 10.13 9.66
C ASP A 69 7.43 10.41 10.17
N ILE A 70 7.96 9.48 10.97
CA ILE A 70 9.30 9.59 11.53
C ILE A 70 10.36 9.53 10.43
N LEU A 71 10.23 8.58 9.49
CA LEU A 71 11.20 8.40 8.41
C LEU A 71 11.21 9.57 7.43
N LEU A 72 10.05 10.14 7.11
CA LEU A 72 9.94 11.35 6.30
C LEU A 72 10.58 12.56 7.01
N GLN A 73 10.40 12.67 8.31
CA GLN A 73 11.04 13.74 9.10
C GLN A 73 12.55 13.58 9.12
N VAL A 74 13.08 12.37 9.35
CA VAL A 74 14.52 12.08 9.31
C VAL A 74 15.10 12.39 7.92
N ALA A 75 14.43 11.95 6.86
CA ALA A 75 14.86 12.23 5.48
C ALA A 75 14.97 13.74 5.23
N LYS A 76 13.98 14.52 5.66
CA LYS A 76 13.99 15.98 5.55
C LYS A 76 15.13 16.63 6.34
N GLU A 77 15.39 16.18 7.56
CA GLU A 77 16.47 16.70 8.42
C GLU A 77 17.87 16.46 7.83
N HIS A 78 18.04 15.34 7.13
CA HIS A 78 19.30 14.96 6.49
C HIS A 78 19.40 15.32 5.00
N HIS A 79 18.40 16.05 4.45
CA HIS A 79 18.35 16.49 3.06
C HIS A 79 18.44 15.36 2.03
N VAL A 80 17.77 14.24 2.32
CA VAL A 80 17.61 13.07 1.45
C VAL A 80 16.14 12.73 1.28
N ASN A 81 15.83 11.77 0.41
CA ASN A 81 14.46 11.38 0.12
C ASN A 81 14.11 9.98 0.64
N PHE A 82 12.87 9.81 1.07
CA PHE A 82 12.28 8.54 1.42
C PHE A 82 11.09 8.26 0.50
N PHE A 83 11.24 7.30 -0.41
CA PHE A 83 10.26 6.92 -1.42
C PHE A 83 9.59 5.60 -1.06
N PHE A 84 8.31 5.46 -1.42
CA PHE A 84 7.52 4.27 -1.07
C PHE A 84 6.39 3.95 -2.07
N GLU A 85 6.57 4.29 -3.37
CA GLU A 85 5.59 3.98 -4.42
C GLU A 85 5.20 2.49 -4.41
N ALA A 86 6.18 1.61 -4.20
CA ALA A 86 5.98 0.16 -4.18
C ALA A 86 5.19 -0.35 -2.95
N SER A 87 4.94 0.48 -1.95
CA SER A 87 4.20 0.11 -0.73
C SER A 87 2.69 -0.02 -0.96
N VAL A 88 2.14 0.67 -1.97
CA VAL A 88 0.71 0.64 -2.32
C VAL A 88 0.53 0.41 -3.81
N GLY A 89 -0.32 -0.54 -4.16
CA GLY A 89 -0.75 -0.73 -5.55
C GLY A 89 0.23 -1.47 -6.47
N GLY A 90 1.42 -1.81 -6.03
CA GLY A 90 2.40 -2.57 -6.82
C GLY A 90 2.73 -1.88 -8.16
N ALA A 91 2.11 -2.31 -9.26
CA ALA A 91 2.29 -1.72 -10.58
C ALA A 91 1.42 -0.47 -10.82
N ILE A 92 0.51 -0.15 -9.92
CA ILE A 92 -0.35 1.03 -10.03
C ILE A 92 0.44 2.24 -9.51
N PRO A 93 0.81 3.21 -10.36
CA PRO A 93 1.42 4.44 -9.86
C PRO A 93 0.34 5.26 -9.15
N ILE A 94 0.40 5.37 -7.84
CA ILE A 94 -0.61 6.09 -7.04
C ILE A 94 -0.02 7.11 -6.07
N ILE A 95 1.10 6.80 -5.41
CA ILE A 95 1.72 7.70 -4.44
C ILE A 95 2.19 8.97 -5.14
N ARG A 96 3.00 8.83 -6.19
CA ARG A 96 3.52 9.96 -6.96
C ARG A 96 2.42 10.75 -7.66
N PRO A 97 1.45 10.15 -8.37
CA PRO A 97 0.32 10.91 -8.93
C PRO A 97 -0.45 11.72 -7.89
N LEU A 98 -0.74 11.17 -6.72
CA LEU A 98 -1.40 11.91 -5.65
C LEU A 98 -0.60 13.14 -5.22
N HIS A 99 0.73 12.97 -5.08
CA HIS A 99 1.62 14.05 -4.63
C HIS A 99 1.94 15.08 -5.72
N THR A 100 2.04 14.67 -6.99
CA THR A 100 2.50 15.56 -8.07
C THR A 100 1.41 15.90 -9.07
N CYS A 101 0.76 14.89 -9.68
CA CYS A 101 -0.19 15.13 -10.76
C CYS A 101 -1.52 15.71 -10.25
N LEU A 102 -1.95 15.31 -9.07
CA LEU A 102 -3.22 15.70 -8.45
C LEU A 102 -3.06 16.78 -7.37
N ALA A 103 -1.85 17.29 -7.16
CA ALA A 103 -1.52 18.26 -6.11
C ALA A 103 -2.33 19.59 -6.17
N ALA A 104 -2.88 19.93 -7.35
CA ALA A 104 -3.71 21.12 -7.51
C ALA A 104 -5.18 20.94 -7.05
N ASN A 105 -5.54 19.73 -6.61
CA ASN A 105 -6.93 19.41 -6.25
C ASN A 105 -7.09 19.24 -4.75
N ASP A 106 -8.23 19.68 -4.23
CA ASP A 106 -8.64 19.32 -2.88
C ASP A 106 -9.29 17.95 -2.88
N ILE A 107 -8.52 16.94 -2.46
CA ILE A 107 -8.98 15.55 -2.45
C ILE A 107 -9.93 15.34 -1.27
N SER A 108 -11.15 14.90 -1.57
CA SER A 108 -12.21 14.66 -0.58
C SER A 108 -12.32 13.19 -0.18
N GLU A 109 -12.01 12.27 -1.09
CA GLU A 109 -12.17 10.84 -0.85
C GLU A 109 -11.15 10.03 -1.67
N VAL A 110 -10.65 8.95 -1.08
CA VAL A 110 -9.91 7.89 -1.77
C VAL A 110 -10.55 6.56 -1.38
N ALA A 111 -10.90 5.71 -2.35
CA ALA A 111 -11.43 4.39 -2.10
C ALA A 111 -10.92 3.39 -3.14
N GLY A 112 -10.72 2.13 -2.73
CA GLY A 112 -10.22 1.16 -3.69
C GLY A 112 -10.27 -0.29 -3.22
N ILE A 113 -10.07 -1.16 -4.21
CA ILE A 113 -9.76 -2.57 -4.01
C ILE A 113 -8.24 -2.67 -3.89
N LEU A 114 -7.76 -2.78 -2.65
CA LEU A 114 -6.32 -2.69 -2.32
C LEU A 114 -5.66 -4.06 -2.13
N ASN A 115 -6.44 -5.15 -2.14
CA ASN A 115 -5.96 -6.50 -1.94
C ASN A 115 -6.48 -7.44 -3.03
N GLY A 116 -5.58 -8.02 -3.83
CA GLY A 116 -5.93 -8.89 -4.95
C GLY A 116 -6.45 -10.27 -4.52
N THR A 117 -5.96 -10.80 -3.40
CA THR A 117 -6.37 -12.12 -2.87
C THR A 117 -7.86 -12.11 -2.50
N THR A 118 -8.28 -11.12 -1.72
CA THR A 118 -9.68 -10.98 -1.31
C THR A 118 -10.59 -10.67 -2.49
N ASN A 119 -10.13 -9.87 -3.44
CA ASN A 119 -10.89 -9.59 -4.65
C ASN A 119 -11.13 -10.87 -5.48
N PHE A 120 -10.09 -11.70 -5.65
CA PHE A 120 -10.20 -12.99 -6.32
C PHE A 120 -11.17 -13.93 -5.60
N ILE A 121 -11.08 -14.07 -4.27
CA ILE A 121 -11.97 -14.92 -3.48
C ILE A 121 -13.43 -14.49 -3.67
N LEU A 122 -13.74 -13.21 -3.49
CA LEU A 122 -15.09 -12.68 -3.64
C LEU A 122 -15.62 -12.81 -5.07
N GLU A 123 -14.76 -12.67 -6.10
CA GLU A 123 -15.14 -12.94 -7.48
C GLU A 123 -15.50 -14.41 -7.70
N LYS A 124 -14.74 -15.37 -7.16
CA LYS A 124 -15.02 -16.80 -7.25
C LYS A 124 -16.34 -17.17 -6.56
N MET A 125 -16.60 -16.56 -5.42
CA MET A 125 -17.91 -16.70 -4.75
C MET A 125 -19.04 -16.15 -5.61
N PHE A 126 -18.83 -15.01 -6.27
CA PHE A 126 -19.82 -14.35 -7.11
C PHE A 126 -20.07 -15.09 -8.45
N CYS A 127 -19.03 -15.37 -9.21
CA CYS A 127 -19.11 -15.93 -10.57
C CYS A 127 -19.33 -17.45 -10.55
N ASP A 128 -18.50 -18.16 -9.76
CA ASP A 128 -18.44 -19.62 -9.78
C ASP A 128 -19.30 -20.26 -8.67
N LYS A 129 -19.98 -19.43 -7.85
CA LYS A 129 -20.82 -19.86 -6.72
C LYS A 129 -20.05 -20.72 -5.70
N MET A 130 -18.76 -20.50 -5.58
CA MET A 130 -17.92 -21.21 -4.62
C MET A 130 -18.19 -20.72 -3.20
N LYS A 131 -18.09 -21.62 -2.22
CA LYS A 131 -18.03 -21.20 -0.82
C LYS A 131 -16.70 -20.54 -0.52
N PHE A 132 -16.64 -19.70 0.50
CA PHE A 132 -15.43 -18.99 0.91
C PHE A 132 -14.23 -19.93 1.07
N ALA A 133 -14.38 -21.05 1.76
CA ALA A 133 -13.30 -22.01 2.00
C ALA A 133 -12.73 -22.59 0.70
N ASP A 134 -13.59 -22.92 -0.27
CA ASP A 134 -13.18 -23.48 -1.56
C ASP A 134 -12.47 -22.43 -2.43
N ALA A 135 -12.97 -21.19 -2.43
CA ALA A 135 -12.37 -20.08 -3.14
C ALA A 135 -10.99 -19.71 -2.54
N LEU A 136 -10.85 -19.74 -1.21
CA LEU A 136 -9.57 -19.55 -0.53
C LEU A 136 -8.58 -20.67 -0.87
N ALA A 137 -9.01 -21.94 -0.82
CA ALA A 137 -8.16 -23.08 -1.19
C ALA A 137 -7.67 -22.97 -2.64
N LEU A 138 -8.53 -22.50 -3.55
CA LEU A 138 -8.16 -22.24 -4.94
C LEU A 138 -7.14 -21.11 -5.04
N ALA A 139 -7.33 -20.01 -4.30
CA ALA A 139 -6.37 -18.90 -4.26
C ALA A 139 -4.98 -19.36 -3.77
N GLN A 140 -4.94 -20.21 -2.74
CA GLN A 140 -3.69 -20.81 -2.23
C GLN A 140 -3.03 -21.72 -3.27
N LYS A 141 -3.80 -22.59 -3.93
CA LYS A 141 -3.32 -23.48 -5.00
C LYS A 141 -2.71 -22.70 -6.18
N LEU A 142 -3.27 -21.55 -6.51
CA LEU A 142 -2.78 -20.67 -7.59
C LEU A 142 -1.64 -19.74 -7.15
N GLY A 143 -1.26 -19.74 -5.87
CA GLY A 143 -0.20 -18.89 -5.32
C GLY A 143 -0.62 -17.43 -5.12
N TYR A 144 -1.92 -17.15 -5.07
CA TYR A 144 -2.47 -15.81 -4.78
C TYR A 144 -2.64 -15.57 -3.27
N ALA A 145 -2.76 -16.63 -2.47
CA ALA A 145 -2.78 -16.59 -1.02
C ALA A 145 -1.66 -17.47 -0.45
N GLU A 146 -1.04 -17.01 0.63
CA GLU A 146 -0.07 -17.78 1.39
C GLU A 146 -0.76 -18.85 2.25
N ARG A 147 0.05 -19.72 2.90
CA ARG A 147 -0.47 -20.75 3.81
C ARG A 147 -1.25 -20.13 4.98
N ASP A 148 -0.73 -19.03 5.53
CA ASP A 148 -1.46 -18.18 6.46
C ASP A 148 -1.99 -16.95 5.71
N PRO A 149 -3.27 -16.92 5.33
CA PRO A 149 -3.87 -15.83 4.57
C PRO A 149 -4.42 -14.71 5.45
N SER A 150 -4.17 -14.75 6.75
CA SER A 150 -4.84 -13.86 7.74
C SER A 150 -4.68 -12.39 7.40
N ALA A 151 -3.47 -11.95 7.03
CA ALA A 151 -3.23 -10.56 6.66
C ALA A 151 -4.10 -10.07 5.48
N ASP A 152 -4.42 -10.97 4.53
CA ASP A 152 -5.31 -10.66 3.40
C ASP A 152 -6.77 -10.69 3.84
N VAL A 153 -7.22 -11.86 4.33
CA VAL A 153 -8.67 -12.11 4.53
C VAL A 153 -9.26 -11.37 5.74
N ASP A 154 -8.42 -10.96 6.70
CA ASP A 154 -8.85 -10.12 7.83
C ASP A 154 -8.73 -8.63 7.53
N GLY A 155 -8.19 -8.26 6.35
CA GLY A 155 -8.14 -6.89 5.86
C GLY A 155 -6.91 -6.07 6.30
N GLU A 156 -5.95 -6.67 7.00
CA GLU A 156 -4.76 -5.96 7.49
C GLU A 156 -3.88 -5.39 6.37
N ASP A 157 -3.71 -6.14 5.27
CA ASP A 157 -2.98 -5.65 4.10
C ASP A 157 -3.63 -4.39 3.51
N ALA A 158 -4.96 -4.43 3.34
CA ALA A 158 -5.71 -3.28 2.85
C ALA A 158 -5.70 -2.11 3.86
N CYS A 159 -5.71 -2.42 5.18
CA CYS A 159 -5.60 -1.44 6.25
C CYS A 159 -4.27 -0.66 6.16
N ARG A 160 -3.13 -1.33 6.06
CA ARG A 160 -1.82 -0.68 5.92
C ARG A 160 -1.77 0.22 4.69
N LYS A 161 -2.35 -0.21 3.58
CA LYS A 161 -2.38 0.58 2.33
C LYS A 161 -3.28 1.81 2.44
N ILE A 162 -4.47 1.69 3.06
CA ILE A 162 -5.32 2.87 3.23
C ILE A 162 -4.76 3.84 4.26
N CYS A 163 -4.01 3.38 5.28
CA CYS A 163 -3.24 4.25 6.17
C CYS A 163 -2.27 5.14 5.39
N ILE A 164 -1.48 4.55 4.49
CA ILE A 164 -0.50 5.27 3.68
C ILE A 164 -1.21 6.29 2.77
N LEU A 165 -2.25 5.88 2.04
CA LEU A 165 -3.00 6.77 1.16
C LEU A 165 -3.67 7.91 1.94
N SER A 166 -4.24 7.61 3.12
CA SER A 166 -4.84 8.62 3.99
C SER A 166 -3.82 9.62 4.49
N SER A 167 -2.66 9.12 4.94
CA SER A 167 -1.58 9.97 5.44
C SER A 167 -1.04 10.90 4.36
N LEU A 168 -0.91 10.39 3.13
CA LEU A 168 -0.44 11.16 1.99
C LEU A 168 -1.42 12.28 1.59
N VAL A 169 -2.70 11.93 1.47
CA VAL A 169 -3.72 12.85 0.95
C VAL A 169 -4.09 13.95 1.96
N PHE A 170 -4.12 13.59 3.24
CA PHE A 170 -4.55 14.53 4.29
C PHE A 170 -3.39 15.08 5.12
N GLU A 171 -2.15 14.77 4.74
CA GLU A 171 -0.91 15.26 5.38
C GLU A 171 -0.87 15.01 6.89
N LYS A 172 -1.53 13.94 7.35
CA LYS A 172 -1.62 13.53 8.74
C LYS A 172 -1.36 12.04 8.84
N HIS A 173 -0.43 11.62 9.68
CA HIS A 173 -0.15 10.20 9.85
C HIS A 173 -1.37 9.46 10.42
N VAL A 174 -1.85 8.47 9.68
CA VAL A 174 -2.95 7.58 10.07
C VAL A 174 -2.38 6.22 10.43
N TYR A 175 -2.45 5.86 11.70
CA TYR A 175 -1.99 4.57 12.19
C TYR A 175 -3.02 3.46 11.96
N PRO A 176 -2.58 2.18 11.78
CA PRO A 176 -3.49 1.05 11.54
C PRO A 176 -4.58 0.87 12.61
N GLU A 177 -4.27 1.14 13.89
CA GLU A 177 -5.24 1.07 14.99
C GLU A 177 -6.38 2.09 14.91
N CYS A 178 -6.25 3.07 14.03
CA CYS A 178 -7.25 4.12 13.81
C CYS A 178 -8.20 3.82 12.67
N VAL A 179 -7.95 2.73 11.95
CA VAL A 179 -8.76 2.30 10.82
C VAL A 179 -9.74 1.24 11.28
N TYR A 180 -11.05 1.50 11.14
CA TYR A 180 -12.02 0.43 11.30
C TYR A 180 -11.77 -0.64 10.23
N THR A 181 -11.36 -1.82 10.67
CA THR A 181 -10.99 -2.91 9.76
C THR A 181 -11.86 -4.15 10.01
N LYS A 182 -12.56 -4.57 8.97
CA LYS A 182 -13.30 -5.84 8.93
C LYS A 182 -12.95 -6.58 7.65
N GLY A 183 -12.48 -7.82 7.78
CA GLY A 183 -12.14 -8.70 6.66
C GLY A 183 -13.36 -9.39 6.05
N ILE A 184 -13.08 -10.42 5.23
CA ILE A 184 -14.10 -11.15 4.45
C ILE A 184 -14.42 -12.55 4.98
N ARG A 185 -13.86 -12.97 6.12
CA ARG A 185 -14.06 -14.34 6.64
C ARG A 185 -15.52 -14.71 6.88
N ASP A 186 -16.29 -13.73 7.34
CA ASP A 186 -17.70 -13.91 7.69
C ASP A 186 -18.67 -13.77 6.50
N ILE A 187 -18.15 -13.48 5.31
CA ILE A 187 -18.98 -13.34 4.11
C ILE A 187 -19.36 -14.73 3.61
N SER A 188 -20.65 -15.01 3.65
CA SER A 188 -21.20 -16.26 3.16
C SER A 188 -21.51 -16.20 1.65
N LEU A 189 -21.75 -17.38 1.03
CA LEU A 189 -22.21 -17.42 -0.36
C LEU A 189 -23.60 -16.81 -0.50
N GLU A 190 -24.44 -16.97 0.51
CA GLU A 190 -25.78 -16.41 0.59
C GLU A 190 -25.75 -14.88 0.59
N ASP A 191 -24.80 -14.26 1.31
CA ASP A 191 -24.60 -12.80 1.30
C ASP A 191 -24.22 -12.30 -0.10
N VAL A 192 -23.32 -13.02 -0.79
CA VAL A 192 -22.89 -12.67 -2.15
C VAL A 192 -24.06 -12.81 -3.14
N GLN A 193 -24.88 -13.85 -3.01
CA GLN A 193 -26.07 -14.05 -3.85
C GLN A 193 -27.14 -12.98 -3.59
N LEU A 194 -27.32 -12.60 -2.33
CA LEU A 194 -28.24 -11.53 -1.96
C LEU A 194 -27.78 -10.19 -2.53
N ALA A 195 -26.49 -9.87 -2.42
CA ALA A 195 -25.90 -8.68 -3.03
C ALA A 195 -26.13 -8.65 -4.55
N GLN A 196 -25.97 -9.80 -5.22
CA GLN A 196 -26.22 -9.94 -6.65
C GLN A 196 -27.70 -9.64 -7.00
N SER A 197 -28.64 -10.05 -6.17
CA SER A 197 -30.07 -9.77 -6.40
C SER A 197 -30.41 -8.27 -6.32
N PHE A 198 -29.57 -7.49 -5.63
CA PHE A 198 -29.65 -6.01 -5.57
C PHE A 198 -28.81 -5.31 -6.64
N GLY A 199 -28.27 -6.04 -7.62
CA GLY A 199 -27.42 -5.45 -8.66
C GLY A 199 -26.05 -4.99 -8.14
N CYS A 200 -25.52 -5.62 -7.10
CA CYS A 200 -24.25 -5.27 -6.46
C CYS A 200 -23.27 -6.43 -6.46
N ALA A 201 -21.97 -6.10 -6.51
CA ALA A 201 -20.89 -6.99 -6.11
C ALA A 201 -20.52 -6.74 -4.65
N VAL A 202 -20.08 -7.78 -3.94
CA VAL A 202 -19.38 -7.62 -2.66
C VAL A 202 -17.90 -7.43 -2.95
N LYS A 203 -17.29 -6.33 -2.45
CA LYS A 203 -15.86 -6.05 -2.56
C LYS A 203 -15.30 -5.64 -1.21
N LEU A 204 -14.05 -6.04 -0.89
CA LEU A 204 -13.33 -5.48 0.23
C LEU A 204 -12.78 -4.11 -0.19
N ILE A 205 -13.34 -3.05 0.38
CA ILE A 205 -12.97 -1.67 0.04
C ILE A 205 -12.18 -1.07 1.20
N GLY A 206 -10.97 -0.59 0.89
CA GLY A 206 -10.28 0.39 1.72
C GLY A 206 -10.69 1.78 1.28
N ALA A 207 -11.17 2.60 2.19
CA ALA A 207 -11.62 3.95 1.88
C ALA A 207 -11.20 4.94 2.96
N VAL A 208 -10.97 6.19 2.57
CA VAL A 208 -10.89 7.34 3.47
C VAL A 208 -11.69 8.50 2.88
N LYS A 209 -12.51 9.11 3.71
CA LYS A 209 -13.34 10.24 3.33
C LYS A 209 -13.19 11.39 4.32
N ARG A 210 -13.11 12.63 3.79
CA ARG A 210 -13.21 13.83 4.61
C ARG A 210 -14.67 14.08 4.95
N LEU A 211 -14.94 14.28 6.23
CA LEU A 211 -16.27 14.61 6.76
C LEU A 211 -16.49 16.13 6.76
N GLU A 212 -17.75 16.55 6.92
CA GLU A 212 -18.14 17.97 6.94
C GLU A 212 -17.46 18.78 8.06
N ASP A 213 -17.11 18.12 9.18
CA ASP A 213 -16.38 18.72 10.29
C ASP A 213 -14.85 18.76 10.09
N GLY A 214 -14.37 18.38 8.91
CA GLY A 214 -12.97 18.36 8.53
C GLY A 214 -12.19 17.14 9.08
N LYS A 215 -12.84 16.24 9.81
CA LYS A 215 -12.24 14.95 10.20
C LYS A 215 -12.17 14.00 9.02
N ILE A 216 -11.36 12.98 9.13
CA ILE A 216 -11.27 11.90 8.14
C ILE A 216 -11.78 10.60 8.73
N LEU A 217 -12.40 9.77 7.90
CA LEU A 217 -12.91 8.46 8.29
C LEU A 217 -12.23 7.36 7.44
N PRO A 218 -11.11 6.80 7.91
CA PRO A 218 -10.49 5.66 7.23
C PRO A 218 -11.17 4.35 7.64
N THR A 219 -11.50 3.52 6.63
CA THR A 219 -12.18 2.25 6.85
C THR A 219 -11.67 1.17 5.89
N VAL A 220 -11.70 -0.09 6.33
CA VAL A 220 -11.56 -1.27 5.48
C VAL A 220 -12.66 -2.23 5.82
N MET A 221 -13.55 -2.49 4.88
CA MET A 221 -14.68 -3.41 5.12
C MET A 221 -15.29 -3.94 3.81
N PRO A 222 -15.97 -5.08 3.86
CA PRO A 222 -16.80 -5.52 2.75
C PRO A 222 -17.92 -4.52 2.49
N MET A 223 -18.06 -4.11 1.23
CA MET A 223 -19.09 -3.17 0.79
C MET A 223 -19.88 -3.73 -0.38
N LEU A 224 -21.16 -3.35 -0.47
CA LEU A 224 -21.99 -3.54 -1.65
C LEU A 224 -21.63 -2.49 -2.69
N VAL A 225 -21.11 -2.91 -3.82
CA VAL A 225 -20.67 -2.04 -4.91
C VAL A 225 -21.59 -2.19 -6.11
N PRO A 226 -22.44 -1.19 -6.42
CA PRO A 226 -23.42 -1.28 -7.49
C PRO A 226 -22.76 -1.40 -8.87
N PHE A 227 -23.31 -2.29 -9.73
CA PHE A 227 -22.80 -2.47 -11.11
C PHE A 227 -23.01 -1.24 -11.99
N GLU A 228 -24.11 -0.54 -11.81
CA GLU A 228 -24.48 0.59 -12.68
C GLU A 228 -23.69 1.87 -12.39
N SER A 229 -23.30 2.09 -11.14
CA SER A 229 -22.77 3.40 -10.71
C SER A 229 -21.29 3.39 -10.30
N SER A 230 -20.69 2.22 -10.13
CA SER A 230 -19.30 2.12 -9.66
C SER A 230 -18.44 1.22 -10.53
N LEU A 231 -17.34 1.76 -11.06
CA LEU A 231 -16.34 1.02 -11.81
C LEU A 231 -15.63 -0.04 -10.95
N LEU A 232 -15.58 0.12 -9.63
CA LEU A 232 -14.95 -0.85 -8.72
C LEU A 232 -15.66 -2.22 -8.74
N SER A 233 -16.95 -2.27 -9.08
CA SER A 233 -17.70 -3.53 -9.21
C SER A 233 -17.14 -4.45 -10.29
N HIS A 234 -16.53 -3.87 -11.34
CA HIS A 234 -15.99 -4.57 -12.51
C HIS A 234 -14.49 -4.92 -12.37
N VAL A 235 -13.86 -4.55 -11.27
CA VAL A 235 -12.47 -4.95 -10.99
C VAL A 235 -12.45 -6.40 -10.52
N ASN A 236 -11.89 -7.30 -11.32
CA ASN A 236 -11.95 -8.74 -11.11
C ASN A 236 -10.56 -9.38 -10.99
N GLY A 237 -10.52 -10.65 -10.60
CA GLY A 237 -9.28 -11.41 -10.41
C GLY A 237 -8.40 -10.82 -9.31
N VAL A 238 -7.11 -10.85 -9.53
CA VAL A 238 -6.09 -10.32 -8.61
C VAL A 238 -5.76 -8.85 -8.86
N PHE A 239 -6.59 -8.16 -9.66
CA PHE A 239 -6.38 -6.75 -9.96
C PHE A 239 -6.84 -5.86 -8.81
N ASN A 240 -6.15 -4.74 -8.68
CA ASN A 240 -6.47 -3.66 -7.75
C ASN A 240 -6.94 -2.43 -8.53
N ALA A 241 -7.66 -1.56 -7.83
CA ALA A 241 -8.00 -0.23 -8.34
C ALA A 241 -8.12 0.75 -7.20
N VAL A 242 -7.69 1.97 -7.45
CA VAL A 242 -7.83 3.10 -6.52
C VAL A 242 -8.58 4.22 -7.22
N MET A 243 -9.68 4.66 -6.65
CA MET A 243 -10.43 5.83 -7.08
C MET A 243 -10.12 7.00 -6.17
N VAL A 244 -9.99 8.17 -6.76
CA VAL A 244 -9.70 9.43 -6.09
C VAL A 244 -10.75 10.45 -6.50
N TRP A 245 -11.36 11.13 -5.53
CA TRP A 245 -12.31 12.24 -5.76
C TRP A 245 -11.70 13.55 -5.31
N GLY A 246 -11.80 14.54 -6.15
CA GLY A 246 -11.32 15.90 -5.90
C GLY A 246 -12.14 16.93 -6.62
N ASP A 247 -12.05 18.18 -6.21
CA ASP A 247 -12.85 19.28 -6.69
C ASP A 247 -12.67 19.59 -8.18
N GLY A 248 -11.45 19.50 -8.71
CA GLY A 248 -11.13 19.76 -10.11
C GLY A 248 -11.21 18.56 -11.02
N ILE A 249 -11.07 17.33 -10.47
CA ILE A 249 -10.99 16.10 -11.27
C ILE A 249 -12.28 15.28 -11.26
N ASP A 250 -13.30 15.68 -10.48
CA ASP A 250 -14.48 14.87 -10.18
C ASP A 250 -14.04 13.52 -9.60
N LYS A 251 -13.79 12.51 -10.44
CA LYS A 251 -13.25 11.21 -10.02
C LYS A 251 -12.27 10.67 -11.06
N THR A 252 -11.18 10.10 -10.56
CA THR A 252 -10.15 9.42 -11.36
C THR A 252 -9.91 8.02 -10.80
N MET A 253 -9.67 7.04 -11.68
CA MET A 253 -9.38 5.66 -11.28
C MET A 253 -8.04 5.20 -11.83
N PHE A 254 -7.23 4.61 -10.96
CA PHE A 254 -5.99 3.92 -11.28
C PHE A 254 -6.22 2.42 -11.14
N TYR A 255 -5.87 1.66 -12.17
CA TYR A 255 -6.15 0.23 -12.23
C TYR A 255 -4.92 -0.55 -12.70
N GLY A 256 -4.64 -1.70 -12.09
CA GLY A 256 -3.53 -2.54 -12.47
C GLY A 256 -3.30 -3.72 -11.52
N ARG A 257 -2.14 -4.36 -11.65
CA ARG A 257 -1.72 -5.42 -10.71
C ARG A 257 -1.23 -4.81 -9.42
N GLY A 258 -1.88 -5.18 -8.30
CA GLY A 258 -1.57 -4.66 -6.98
C GLY A 258 -0.35 -5.28 -6.29
N ALA A 259 0.19 -6.39 -6.82
CA ALA A 259 1.32 -7.12 -6.26
C ALA A 259 2.05 -7.93 -7.33
N GLY A 260 3.24 -8.44 -7.00
CA GLY A 260 4.06 -9.31 -7.82
C GLY A 260 5.51 -8.84 -7.92
N LYS A 261 6.43 -9.76 -8.22
CA LYS A 261 7.88 -9.45 -8.27
C LYS A 261 8.21 -8.31 -9.22
N LEU A 262 7.79 -8.41 -10.49
CA LEU A 262 8.08 -7.39 -11.51
C LEU A 262 7.33 -6.08 -11.27
N PRO A 263 6.01 -6.07 -10.94
CA PRO A 263 5.31 -4.87 -10.52
C PRO A 263 6.00 -4.10 -9.39
N THR A 264 6.35 -4.79 -8.31
CA THR A 264 7.04 -4.17 -7.16
C THR A 264 8.42 -3.65 -7.54
N ALA A 265 9.21 -4.45 -8.26
CA ALA A 265 10.54 -4.02 -8.73
C ALA A 265 10.46 -2.78 -9.64
N SER A 266 9.45 -2.73 -10.52
CA SER A 266 9.23 -1.57 -11.41
C SER A 266 8.96 -0.29 -10.61
N ALA A 267 8.17 -0.37 -9.53
CA ALA A 267 7.87 0.79 -8.69
C ALA A 267 9.11 1.25 -7.92
N VAL A 268 9.86 0.33 -7.29
CA VAL A 268 11.11 0.65 -6.58
C VAL A 268 12.14 1.28 -7.52
N LEU A 269 12.33 0.70 -8.72
CA LEU A 269 13.23 1.27 -9.73
C LEU A 269 12.74 2.64 -10.22
N GLY A 270 11.44 2.82 -10.34
CA GLY A 270 10.83 4.10 -10.67
C GLY A 270 11.18 5.19 -9.65
N ASP A 271 11.12 4.87 -8.36
CA ASP A 271 11.51 5.77 -7.27
C ASP A 271 13.00 6.14 -7.35
N ILE A 272 13.88 5.15 -7.56
CA ILE A 272 15.32 5.38 -7.71
C ILE A 272 15.64 6.25 -8.95
N ILE A 273 14.96 5.99 -10.08
CA ILE A 273 15.14 6.78 -11.30
C ILE A 273 14.71 8.23 -11.10
N ASP A 274 13.64 8.46 -10.36
CA ASP A 274 13.17 9.82 -10.07
C ASP A 274 14.17 10.56 -9.18
N GLU A 275 14.69 9.89 -8.17
CA GLU A 275 15.74 10.46 -7.32
C GLU A 275 16.98 10.86 -8.12
N ILE A 276 17.45 9.96 -9.01
CA ILE A 276 18.62 10.25 -9.87
C ILE A 276 18.35 11.44 -10.80
N LYS A 277 17.11 11.66 -11.24
CA LYS A 277 16.75 12.81 -12.08
C LYS A 277 16.61 14.11 -11.31
N GLN A 278 16.41 14.04 -10.00
CA GLN A 278 16.08 15.17 -9.14
C GLN A 278 17.09 15.31 -7.98
N THR A 279 18.37 15.02 -8.25
CA THR A 279 19.46 14.94 -7.26
C THR A 279 19.57 16.12 -6.29
N ASP A 280 19.07 17.29 -6.65
CA ASP A 280 19.13 18.50 -5.83
C ASP A 280 17.77 18.86 -5.17
N THR A 281 16.77 17.97 -5.28
CA THR A 281 15.42 18.24 -4.78
C THR A 281 15.08 17.31 -3.64
N VAL A 282 14.87 17.85 -2.44
CA VAL A 282 14.29 17.13 -1.31
C VAL A 282 12.78 17.31 -1.36
N LEU A 283 12.05 16.20 -1.46
CA LEU A 283 10.59 16.23 -1.42
C LEU A 283 10.12 16.72 -0.06
N SER A 284 9.27 17.75 -0.06
CA SER A 284 8.78 18.38 1.17
C SER A 284 7.66 17.60 1.87
N GLN A 285 7.51 16.31 1.59
CA GLN A 285 6.51 15.47 2.25
C GLN A 285 6.79 15.35 3.74
N THR A 286 5.80 15.74 4.55
CA THR A 286 5.80 15.47 5.98
C THR A 286 4.38 15.16 6.41
N TRP A 287 4.21 14.12 7.22
CA TRP A 287 2.93 13.81 7.83
C TRP A 287 2.91 14.34 9.26
N ALA A 288 2.01 15.27 9.56
CA ALA A 288 1.84 15.76 10.91
C ALA A 288 1.29 14.64 11.80
N CYS A 289 1.79 14.56 13.03
CA CYS A 289 1.23 13.62 14.02
C CYS A 289 -0.24 14.00 14.30
N LEU A 290 -1.16 13.05 14.12
CA LEU A 290 -2.54 13.20 14.57
C LEU A 290 -2.56 13.19 16.10
N LEU A 291 -2.87 14.34 16.70
CA LEU A 291 -3.33 14.34 18.09
C LEU A 291 -4.73 13.73 18.11
N TYR A 292 -4.81 12.47 18.54
CA TYR A 292 -6.08 11.74 18.62
C TYR A 292 -7.02 12.36 19.65
N THR A 293 -8.22 12.70 19.17
CA THR A 293 -9.40 12.47 20.00
C THR A 293 -9.91 11.07 19.65
N SER A 294 -9.76 10.12 20.55
CA SER A 294 -10.29 8.77 20.37
C SER A 294 -11.75 8.82 19.92
N PRO A 295 -12.19 7.98 18.95
CA PRO A 295 -13.60 7.77 18.76
C PRO A 295 -14.15 7.21 20.09
N SER A 296 -15.06 7.95 20.70
CA SER A 296 -15.85 7.43 21.81
C SER A 296 -16.70 6.27 21.27
N PRO A 297 -16.83 5.14 22.04
CA PRO A 297 -17.56 3.97 21.61
C PRO A 297 -19.01 4.25 21.31
#